data_3af2dae1ddffbafb70524ba8fe0a11f7
#
_entry.id   3af2dae1ddffbafb70524ba8fe0a11f7
#
_cell.length_a   1.000
_cell.length_b   1.000
_cell.length_c   1.000
_cell.angle_alpha   90.00
_cell.angle_beta   90.00
_cell.angle_gamma   90.00
#
_symmetry.space_group_name_H-M   'P 1'
#
loop_
_entity.id
_entity.type
_entity.pdbx_description
1 polymer ?
#
loop_
_entity_poly.entity_id
_entity_poly.type
_entity_poly.pdbx_seq_one_letter_code
_entity_poly.pdbx_strand_id
1 'polypeptide(L)'
;MNVDQSKPFFIAFEGIDGSGKSTQARMLADSLQSIGYKVHLTFEPTDGPIGKMIRDIFNHKMQADDRTIAGLFVADRLDHILNKQNGLLKMLADGYIVITDRYYLSSYAYHGAHMPMDWVIASNSMAAELLKPNLNIY
;
A
#
# COMPACT_ATOMS: atom_id res chain seq x y z
N MET A 1 -16.72 -8.24 26.10
CA MET A 1 -17.15 -7.41 24.96
C MET A 1 -16.91 -8.18 23.67
N ASN A 2 -17.96 -8.47 22.94
CA ASN A 2 -17.81 -9.16 21.66
C ASN A 2 -17.36 -8.15 20.60
N VAL A 3 -16.13 -8.30 20.13
CA VAL A 3 -15.63 -7.51 18.99
C VAL A 3 -16.16 -8.15 17.72
N ASP A 4 -16.78 -7.35 16.85
CA ASP A 4 -17.19 -7.82 15.54
C ASP A 4 -15.94 -8.05 14.69
N GLN A 5 -15.51 -9.30 14.61
CA GLN A 5 -14.31 -9.72 13.89
C GLN A 5 -14.53 -9.82 12.37
N SER A 6 -15.76 -9.60 11.90
CA SER A 6 -16.07 -9.62 10.47
C SER A 6 -15.99 -8.24 9.82
N LYS A 7 -15.87 -7.17 10.62
CA LYS A 7 -15.86 -5.78 10.10
C LYS A 7 -14.54 -5.47 9.42
N PRO A 8 -14.56 -5.10 8.11
CA PRO A 8 -13.34 -4.77 7.39
C PRO A 8 -12.71 -3.49 7.93
N PHE A 9 -11.39 -3.45 7.92
CA PHE A 9 -10.62 -2.29 8.35
C PHE A 9 -9.31 -2.24 7.57
N PHE A 10 -8.94 -1.04 7.10
CA PHE A 10 -7.73 -0.84 6.29
C PHE A 10 -6.75 0.08 7.01
N ILE A 11 -5.55 -0.43 7.25
CA ILE A 11 -4.46 0.28 7.94
C ILE A 11 -3.29 0.41 6.99
N ALA A 12 -2.78 1.63 6.83
CA ALA A 12 -1.57 1.89 6.07
C ALA A 12 -0.45 2.37 6.99
N PHE A 13 0.69 1.69 6.91
CA PHE A 13 1.93 2.13 7.54
C PHE A 13 2.72 2.95 6.54
N GLU A 14 3.04 4.18 6.91
CA GLU A 14 3.80 5.11 6.08
C GLU A 14 5.03 5.56 6.86
N GLY A 15 6.11 5.88 6.15
CA GLY A 15 7.33 6.34 6.79
C GLY A 15 8.55 6.03 5.94
N ILE A 16 9.70 6.54 6.35
CA ILE A 16 10.95 6.33 5.64
C ILE A 16 11.49 4.91 5.85
N ASP A 17 12.31 4.46 4.92
CA ASP A 17 12.99 3.18 5.04
C ASP A 17 13.90 3.17 6.28
N GLY A 18 13.95 2.02 6.96
CA GLY A 18 14.74 1.87 8.18
C GLY A 18 14.08 2.40 9.44
N SER A 19 12.83 2.89 9.36
CA SER A 19 12.10 3.40 10.54
C SER A 19 11.46 2.30 11.40
N GLY A 20 11.59 1.03 11.02
CA GLY A 20 10.95 -0.09 11.70
C GLY A 20 9.51 -0.36 11.24
N LYS A 21 9.08 0.32 10.18
CA LYS A 21 7.71 0.26 9.66
C LYS A 21 7.26 -1.16 9.32
N SER A 22 8.06 -1.92 8.55
CA SER A 22 7.72 -3.29 8.16
C SER A 22 7.63 -4.23 9.37
N THR A 23 8.51 -4.06 10.35
CA THR A 23 8.49 -4.84 11.59
C THR A 23 7.23 -4.55 12.39
N GLN A 24 6.87 -3.27 12.54
CA GLN A 24 5.68 -2.86 13.28
C GLN A 24 4.40 -3.37 12.60
N ALA A 25 4.33 -3.30 11.28
CA ALA A 25 3.19 -3.82 10.52
C ALA A 25 3.00 -5.32 10.75
N ARG A 26 4.09 -6.09 10.72
CA ARG A 26 4.05 -7.53 10.98
C ARG A 26 3.62 -7.84 12.41
N MET A 27 4.14 -7.11 13.38
CA MET A 27 3.77 -7.29 14.79
C MET A 27 2.29 -7.02 15.01
N LEU A 28 1.75 -5.98 14.39
CA LEU A 28 0.32 -5.69 14.48
C LEU A 28 -0.50 -6.80 13.83
N ALA A 29 -0.09 -7.28 12.66
CA ALA A 29 -0.77 -8.39 11.98
C ALA A 29 -0.81 -9.63 12.87
N ASP A 30 0.33 -10.01 13.46
CA ASP A 30 0.41 -11.18 14.33
C ASP A 30 -0.46 -11.01 15.57
N SER A 31 -0.48 -9.83 16.17
CA SER A 31 -1.31 -9.55 17.35
C SER A 31 -2.80 -9.66 17.03
N LEU A 32 -3.24 -9.11 15.91
CA LEU A 32 -4.64 -9.19 15.50
C LEU A 32 -5.06 -10.63 15.16
N GLN A 33 -4.20 -11.38 14.49
CA GLN A 33 -4.46 -12.80 14.21
C GLN A 33 -4.58 -13.61 15.49
N SER A 34 -3.76 -13.33 16.50
CA SER A 34 -3.77 -14.05 17.76
C SER A 34 -5.06 -13.90 18.53
N ILE A 35 -5.82 -12.84 18.30
CA ILE A 35 -7.13 -12.60 18.93
C ILE A 35 -8.32 -12.90 18.01
N GLY A 36 -8.06 -13.55 16.86
CA GLY A 36 -9.09 -14.14 16.01
C GLY A 36 -9.46 -13.38 14.75
N TYR A 37 -8.82 -12.26 14.47
CA TYR A 37 -9.07 -11.53 13.21
C TYR A 37 -8.43 -12.24 12.01
N LYS A 38 -9.10 -12.14 10.85
CA LYS A 38 -8.50 -12.48 9.56
C LYS A 38 -7.69 -11.26 9.12
N VAL A 39 -6.39 -11.43 8.88
CA VAL A 39 -5.49 -10.34 8.52
C VAL A 39 -4.80 -10.63 7.19
N HIS A 40 -4.80 -9.65 6.30
CA HIS A 40 -4.03 -9.66 5.07
C HIS A 40 -2.94 -8.60 5.17
N LEU A 41 -1.70 -9.04 5.31
CA LEU A 41 -0.54 -8.17 5.33
C LEU A 41 0.03 -8.05 3.92
N THR A 42 0.17 -6.82 3.44
CA THR A 42 0.63 -6.55 2.08
C THR A 42 1.57 -5.34 2.07
N PHE A 43 2.08 -4.99 0.92
CA PHE A 43 3.07 -3.92 0.79
C PHE A 43 3.08 -3.35 -0.62
N GLU A 44 3.68 -2.18 -0.77
CA GLU A 44 3.95 -1.54 -2.07
C GLU A 44 5.42 -1.13 -2.16
N PRO A 45 6.12 -1.33 -3.29
CA PRO A 45 5.60 -1.96 -4.52
C PRO A 45 5.23 -3.43 -4.30
N THR A 46 4.16 -3.89 -4.96
CA THR A 46 3.60 -5.22 -4.75
C THR A 46 4.45 -6.33 -5.36
N ASP A 47 4.08 -7.58 -5.08
CA ASP A 47 4.66 -8.75 -5.76
C ASP A 47 4.09 -9.00 -7.15
N GLY A 48 3.14 -8.17 -7.59
CA GLY A 48 2.58 -8.27 -8.93
C GLY A 48 3.55 -7.82 -10.01
N PRO A 49 3.15 -7.95 -11.30
CA PRO A 49 4.04 -7.63 -12.42
C PRO A 49 4.55 -6.20 -12.43
N ILE A 50 3.69 -5.24 -12.08
CA ILE A 50 4.05 -3.82 -12.08
C ILE A 50 5.01 -3.52 -10.92
N GLY A 51 4.73 -4.05 -9.73
CA GLY A 51 5.63 -3.92 -8.58
C GLY A 51 7.00 -4.54 -8.85
N LYS A 52 7.04 -5.65 -9.58
CA LYS A 52 8.30 -6.26 -10.01
C LYS A 52 9.10 -5.33 -10.90
N MET A 53 8.47 -4.62 -11.83
CA MET A 53 9.16 -3.63 -12.68
C MET A 53 9.81 -2.54 -11.83
N ILE A 54 9.11 -2.05 -10.81
CA ILE A 54 9.65 -1.03 -9.90
C ILE A 54 10.90 -1.56 -9.19
N ARG A 55 10.83 -2.77 -8.66
CA ARG A 55 11.98 -3.39 -7.98
C ARG A 55 13.16 -3.63 -8.93
N ASP A 56 12.88 -4.02 -10.16
CA ASP A 56 13.94 -4.20 -11.17
C ASP A 56 14.65 -2.88 -11.47
N ILE A 57 13.93 -1.75 -11.48
CA ILE A 57 14.51 -0.43 -11.64
C ILE A 57 15.41 -0.11 -10.43
N PHE A 58 14.92 -0.32 -9.22
CA PHE A 58 15.69 -0.04 -7.99
C PHE A 58 16.91 -0.97 -7.84
N ASN A 59 16.84 -2.16 -8.41
CA ASN A 59 17.96 -3.11 -8.43
C ASN A 59 18.87 -2.94 -9.66
N HIS A 60 18.72 -1.86 -10.39
CA HIS A 60 19.53 -1.49 -11.57
C HIS A 60 19.47 -2.51 -12.73
N LYS A 61 18.40 -3.32 -12.78
CA LYS A 61 18.16 -4.25 -13.89
C LYS A 61 17.52 -3.57 -15.09
N MET A 62 16.90 -2.41 -14.88
CA MET A 62 16.38 -1.55 -15.93
C MET A 62 16.45 -0.11 -15.46
N GLN A 63 16.43 0.83 -16.41
CA GLN A 63 16.51 2.26 -16.13
C GLN A 63 15.17 2.91 -16.44
N ALA A 64 14.82 3.93 -15.66
CA ALA A 64 13.64 4.73 -15.90
C ALA A 64 13.83 6.12 -15.30
N ASP A 65 13.17 7.09 -15.93
CA ASP A 65 13.08 8.46 -15.42
C ASP A 65 12.20 8.49 -14.16
N ASP A 66 12.45 9.44 -13.27
CA ASP A 66 11.67 9.59 -12.03
C ASP A 66 10.17 9.71 -12.29
N ARG A 67 9.77 10.34 -13.39
CA ARG A 67 8.37 10.49 -13.78
C ARG A 67 7.76 9.14 -14.17
N THR A 68 8.52 8.29 -14.84
CA THR A 68 8.11 6.92 -15.18
C THR A 68 7.95 6.09 -13.92
N ILE A 69 8.87 6.19 -12.98
CA ILE A 69 8.81 5.49 -11.70
C ILE A 69 7.55 5.91 -10.93
N ALA A 70 7.27 7.21 -10.86
CA ALA A 70 6.05 7.71 -10.22
C ALA A 70 4.79 7.16 -10.88
N GLY A 71 4.75 7.10 -12.21
CA GLY A 71 3.63 6.50 -12.95
C GLY A 71 3.47 5.02 -12.69
N LEU A 72 4.58 4.29 -12.56
CA LEU A 72 4.54 2.86 -12.22
C LEU A 72 3.99 2.63 -10.82
N PHE A 73 4.32 3.48 -9.85
CA PHE A 73 3.73 3.40 -8.51
C PHE A 73 2.23 3.64 -8.53
N VAL A 74 1.74 4.56 -9.34
CA VAL A 74 0.30 4.77 -9.53
C VAL A 74 -0.35 3.51 -10.10
N ALA A 75 0.23 2.95 -11.15
CA ALA A 75 -0.29 1.75 -11.81
C ALA A 75 -0.28 0.55 -10.86
N ASP A 76 0.82 0.34 -10.14
CA ASP A 76 0.94 -0.75 -9.16
C ASP A 76 -0.11 -0.62 -8.05
N ARG A 77 -0.35 0.61 -7.58
CA ARG A 77 -1.34 0.90 -6.54
C ARG A 77 -2.76 0.61 -7.02
N LEU A 78 -3.11 1.01 -8.24
CA LEU A 78 -4.42 0.70 -8.81
C LEU A 78 -4.61 -0.81 -8.96
N ASP A 79 -3.62 -1.53 -9.44
CA ASP A 79 -3.68 -2.99 -9.51
C ASP A 79 -3.81 -3.60 -8.11
N HIS A 80 -3.05 -3.10 -7.14
CA HIS A 80 -3.12 -3.53 -5.75
C HIS A 80 -4.52 -3.37 -5.16
N ILE A 81 -5.21 -2.28 -5.48
CA ILE A 81 -6.58 -2.01 -5.01
C ILE A 81 -7.60 -2.91 -5.73
N LEU A 82 -7.47 -3.02 -7.05
CA LEU A 82 -8.53 -3.53 -7.94
C LEU A 82 -8.36 -4.99 -8.37
N ASN A 83 -7.24 -5.62 -8.08
CA ASN A 83 -7.00 -7.00 -8.48
C ASN A 83 -8.12 -7.92 -7.96
N LYS A 84 -8.68 -8.73 -8.87
CA LYS A 84 -9.86 -9.55 -8.54
C LYS A 84 -9.55 -10.77 -7.69
N GLN A 85 -8.28 -11.17 -7.61
CA GLN A 85 -7.86 -12.35 -6.84
C GLN A 85 -7.47 -11.99 -5.41
N ASN A 86 -6.63 -10.97 -5.24
CA ASN A 86 -6.06 -10.60 -3.95
C ASN A 86 -5.96 -9.10 -3.75
N GLY A 87 -6.72 -8.31 -4.49
CA GLY A 87 -6.73 -6.86 -4.35
C GLY A 87 -7.26 -6.42 -2.98
N LEU A 88 -6.93 -5.18 -2.61
CA LEU A 88 -7.31 -4.64 -1.31
C LEU A 88 -8.83 -4.62 -1.14
N LEU A 89 -9.58 -4.19 -2.15
CA LEU A 89 -11.06 -4.16 -2.08
C LEU A 89 -11.63 -5.57 -1.93
N LYS A 90 -11.06 -6.54 -2.63
CA LYS A 90 -11.49 -7.95 -2.54
C LYS A 90 -11.26 -8.49 -1.13
N MET A 91 -10.09 -8.26 -0.57
CA MET A 91 -9.75 -8.75 0.76
C MET A 91 -10.62 -8.10 1.83
N LEU A 92 -10.89 -6.80 1.71
CA LEU A 92 -11.80 -6.11 2.63
C LEU A 92 -13.23 -6.66 2.52
N ALA A 93 -13.72 -6.92 1.30
CA ALA A 93 -15.04 -7.50 1.08
C ALA A 93 -15.16 -8.92 1.67
N ASP A 94 -14.06 -9.65 1.72
CA ASP A 94 -14.01 -11.00 2.33
C ASP A 94 -13.83 -10.97 3.86
N GLY A 95 -13.87 -9.78 4.47
CA GLY A 95 -13.84 -9.62 5.93
C GLY A 95 -12.46 -9.53 6.55
N TYR A 96 -11.42 -9.32 5.75
CA TYR A 96 -10.06 -9.16 6.27
C TYR A 96 -9.84 -7.77 6.84
N ILE A 97 -9.04 -7.70 7.91
CA ILE A 97 -8.29 -6.48 8.23
C ILE A 97 -7.09 -6.48 7.28
N VAL A 98 -6.94 -5.40 6.52
CA VAL A 98 -5.84 -5.25 5.58
C VAL A 98 -4.82 -4.28 6.16
N ILE A 99 -3.56 -4.69 6.21
CA ILE A 99 -2.44 -3.87 6.64
C ILE A 99 -1.48 -3.77 5.46
N THR A 100 -1.23 -2.57 4.99
CA THR A 100 -0.24 -2.33 3.94
C THR A 100 0.96 -1.56 4.47
N ASP A 101 2.13 -2.00 4.08
CA ASP A 101 3.38 -1.28 4.25
C ASP A 101 3.56 -0.39 3.02
N ARG A 102 3.28 0.88 3.16
CA ARG A 102 3.19 1.96 2.16
C ARG A 102 1.88 1.98 1.39
N TYR A 103 1.44 3.20 1.12
CA TYR A 103 0.28 3.51 0.30
C TYR A 103 0.48 4.89 -0.36
N TYR A 104 -0.56 5.61 -0.78
CA TYR A 104 -0.40 6.81 -1.61
C TYR A 104 0.32 7.98 -0.90
N LEU A 105 0.31 8.07 0.42
CA LEU A 105 1.04 9.14 1.11
C LEU A 105 2.57 9.01 0.92
N SER A 106 3.09 7.80 0.78
CA SER A 106 4.48 7.59 0.42
C SER A 106 4.81 8.19 -0.95
N SER A 107 3.91 8.10 -1.92
CA SER A 107 4.08 8.73 -3.24
C SER A 107 4.13 10.26 -3.12
N TYR A 108 3.29 10.86 -2.27
CA TYR A 108 3.35 12.30 -2.06
C TYR A 108 4.71 12.73 -1.51
N ALA A 109 5.24 11.98 -0.55
CA ALA A 109 6.53 12.30 0.07
C ALA A 109 7.70 12.08 -0.90
N TYR A 110 7.77 10.92 -1.55
CA TYR A 110 8.92 10.56 -2.39
C TYR A 110 8.88 11.23 -3.76
N HIS A 111 7.74 11.20 -4.43
CA HIS A 111 7.64 11.73 -5.79
C HIS A 111 7.47 13.24 -5.80
N GLY A 112 6.84 13.81 -4.78
CA GLY A 112 6.70 15.25 -4.64
C GLY A 112 8.02 15.98 -4.45
N ALA A 113 9.09 15.28 -4.01
CA ALA A 113 10.43 15.85 -3.90
C ALA A 113 11.10 16.08 -5.26
N HIS A 114 10.65 15.37 -6.32
CA HIS A 114 11.29 15.37 -7.64
C HIS A 114 10.41 15.92 -8.75
N MET A 115 9.15 16.17 -8.49
CA MET A 115 8.20 16.65 -9.48
C MET A 115 7.08 17.47 -8.83
N PRO A 116 6.27 18.21 -9.61
CA PRO A 116 5.21 19.04 -9.03
C PRO A 116 4.26 18.23 -8.16
N MET A 117 4.03 18.68 -6.94
CA MET A 117 3.16 18.00 -5.98
C MET A 117 1.72 17.88 -6.51
N ASP A 118 1.23 18.89 -7.24
CA ASP A 118 -0.10 18.86 -7.83
C ASP A 118 -0.26 17.67 -8.78
N TRP A 119 0.75 17.35 -9.57
CA TRP A 119 0.73 16.21 -10.46
C TRP A 119 0.72 14.89 -9.67
N VAL A 120 1.54 14.80 -8.63
CA VAL A 120 1.61 13.60 -7.79
C VAL A 120 0.27 13.34 -7.10
N ILE A 121 -0.35 14.36 -6.55
CA ILE A 121 -1.68 14.24 -5.91
C ILE A 121 -2.72 13.86 -6.94
N ALA A 122 -2.75 14.55 -8.09
CA ALA A 122 -3.73 14.27 -9.14
C ALA A 122 -3.59 12.86 -9.70
N SER A 123 -2.36 12.37 -9.92
CA SER A 123 -2.12 11.03 -10.45
C SER A 123 -2.50 9.92 -9.46
N ASN A 124 -2.54 10.21 -8.16
CA ASN A 124 -2.98 9.28 -7.13
C ASN A 124 -4.45 9.49 -6.70
N SER A 125 -5.15 10.45 -7.30
CA SER A 125 -6.51 10.82 -6.86
C SER A 125 -7.50 9.67 -7.02
N MET A 126 -7.40 8.89 -8.09
CA MET A 126 -8.29 7.76 -8.32
C MET A 126 -8.11 6.69 -7.25
N ALA A 127 -6.87 6.37 -6.87
CA ALA A 127 -6.60 5.46 -5.77
C ALA A 127 -7.17 5.98 -4.44
N ALA A 128 -6.95 7.25 -4.14
CA ALA A 128 -7.44 7.89 -2.92
C ALA A 128 -8.98 7.91 -2.86
N GLU A 129 -9.66 8.06 -4.01
CA GLU A 129 -11.11 8.01 -4.08
C GLU A 129 -11.66 6.59 -3.93
N LEU A 130 -10.97 5.60 -4.53
CA LEU A 130 -11.40 4.20 -4.47
C LEU A 130 -11.27 3.63 -3.07
N LEU A 131 -10.20 3.97 -2.36
CA LEU A 131 -9.94 3.38 -1.05
C LEU A 131 -9.02 4.29 -0.22
N LYS A 132 -9.56 4.82 0.87
CA LYS A 132 -8.80 5.54 1.88
C LYS A 132 -8.53 4.63 3.06
N PRO A 133 -7.33 4.67 3.66
CA PRO A 133 -7.11 3.96 4.92
C PRO A 133 -8.04 4.47 6.02
N ASN A 134 -8.51 3.54 6.85
CA ASN A 134 -9.21 3.90 8.08
C ASN A 134 -8.24 4.49 9.11
N LEU A 135 -6.97 4.05 9.04
CA LEU A 135 -5.91 4.49 9.94
C LEU A 135 -4.60 4.55 9.17
N ASN A 136 -3.88 5.66 9.30
CA ASN A 136 -2.50 5.81 8.86
C ASN A 136 -1.58 5.82 10.08
N ILE A 137 -0.52 5.02 10.05
CA ILE A 137 0.49 4.94 11.10
C ILE A 137 1.83 5.37 10.50
N TYR A 138 2.47 6.34 11.13
CA TYR A 138 3.74 6.91 10.72
C TYR A 138 4.86 6.43 11.64
#